data_5b7cee70b74f23f669869009bd569213
#
_entry.id   5b7cee70b74f23f669869009bd569213
#
_cell.length_a   1.000
_cell.length_b   1.000
_cell.length_c   1.000
_cell.angle_alpha   90.00
_cell.angle_beta   90.00
_cell.angle_gamma   90.00
#
_symmetry.space_group_name_H-M   'P 1'
#
loop_
_entity.id
_entity.type
_entity.pdbx_description
1 polymer ?
#
loop_
_entity_poly.entity_id
_entity_poly.type
_entity_poly.pdbx_seq_one_letter_code
_entity_poly.pdbx_strand_id
1 'polypeptide(L)'
;MLNNDSRKTPQEVAAIIVTYNRRELLCQCLASISQQSHPVHKVIVVDNASIDNSEAYVREKGWFEKINLQWIRLPENEGGAGGFHNGLKASLSSGCRFSWLMDDDGYPEKDCLEKLLDNITTDEIIGPIVLNTTDASELSFAFRKPGTKLVLNTADEVLKCYGPVCNNVLFPFNGTLLSVNTVEKIGLPKKEYFIWGDETEYTLRAKKFGTSVRTINSARFYHPRSAGICTPMFFGLMKFTDGGSDLKRYCFVRNNLRNMLDYSGLFRSLAFLAKVFWFYSFTKPNIRNLKIALLGTYDCLFRNFSRHKDFITSPSNTIKAHT
;
A
#
# COMPACT_ATOMS: atom_id res chain seq x y z
N MET A 1 27.58 -11.47 -39.11
CA MET A 1 26.51 -11.85 -38.20
C MET A 1 27.05 -11.71 -36.78
N LEU A 2 26.82 -10.57 -36.17
CA LEU A 2 27.20 -10.32 -34.74
C LEU A 2 26.06 -10.82 -33.89
N ASN A 3 26.28 -11.94 -33.20
CA ASN A 3 25.39 -12.43 -32.16
C ASN A 3 25.36 -11.41 -31.02
N ASN A 4 24.33 -10.59 -31.00
CA ASN A 4 24.00 -9.72 -29.88
C ASN A 4 23.26 -10.54 -28.81
N ASP A 5 23.94 -11.54 -28.25
CA ASP A 5 23.50 -12.23 -27.03
C ASP A 5 23.92 -11.37 -25.82
N SER A 6 23.28 -10.18 -25.68
CA SER A 6 23.34 -9.43 -24.46
C SER A 6 22.57 -10.24 -23.41
N ARG A 7 23.29 -11.16 -22.73
CA ARG A 7 22.79 -11.83 -21.52
C ARG A 7 22.26 -10.75 -20.60
N LYS A 8 20.92 -10.62 -20.53
CA LYS A 8 20.26 -9.76 -19.53
C LYS A 8 20.83 -10.20 -18.18
N THR A 9 21.54 -9.31 -17.51
CA THR A 9 21.98 -9.51 -16.12
C THR A 9 20.76 -9.98 -15.33
N PRO A 10 20.85 -11.03 -14.50
CA PRO A 10 19.72 -11.53 -13.74
C PRO A 10 19.04 -10.37 -13.03
N GLN A 11 17.74 -10.19 -13.24
CA GLN A 11 16.97 -9.14 -12.57
C GLN A 11 16.65 -9.64 -11.17
N GLU A 12 17.59 -9.52 -10.24
CA GLU A 12 17.44 -9.97 -8.87
C GLU A 12 16.42 -9.12 -8.13
N VAL A 13 15.38 -9.78 -7.62
CA VAL A 13 14.25 -9.15 -6.94
C VAL A 13 14.19 -9.60 -5.49
N ALA A 14 14.08 -8.63 -4.56
CA ALA A 14 13.68 -8.87 -3.19
C ALA A 14 12.18 -8.61 -3.04
N ALA A 15 11.39 -9.63 -2.75
CA ALA A 15 9.99 -9.46 -2.35
C ALA A 15 9.92 -9.07 -0.88
N ILE A 16 9.16 -8.02 -0.58
CA ILE A 16 8.97 -7.48 0.77
C ILE A 16 7.51 -7.67 1.15
N ILE A 17 7.27 -8.40 2.22
CA ILE A 17 5.93 -8.68 2.75
C ILE A 17 5.84 -8.12 4.16
N VAL A 18 4.82 -7.30 4.41
CA VAL A 18 4.53 -6.79 5.76
C VAL A 18 3.40 -7.61 6.35
N THR A 19 3.58 -8.13 7.58
CA THR A 19 2.57 -8.97 8.26
C THR A 19 2.32 -8.50 9.68
N TYR A 20 1.07 -8.71 10.15
CA TYR A 20 0.67 -8.50 11.54
C TYR A 20 -0.50 -9.40 11.92
N ASN A 21 -0.26 -10.46 12.73
CA ASN A 21 -1.28 -11.40 13.23
C ASN A 21 -2.12 -12.07 12.12
N ARG A 22 -1.47 -12.52 11.02
CA ARG A 22 -2.13 -13.10 9.83
C ARG A 22 -1.32 -14.26 9.23
N ARG A 23 -0.82 -15.16 10.07
CA ARG A 23 0.10 -16.24 9.68
C ARG A 23 -0.42 -17.12 8.53
N GLU A 24 -1.73 -17.40 8.46
CA GLU A 24 -2.32 -18.23 7.41
C GLU A 24 -2.31 -17.49 6.05
N LEU A 25 -2.69 -16.21 6.03
CA LEU A 25 -2.65 -15.37 4.83
C LEU A 25 -1.22 -15.16 4.35
N LEU A 26 -0.28 -14.91 5.27
CA LEU A 26 1.14 -14.84 4.96
C LEU A 26 1.64 -16.11 4.24
N CYS A 27 1.26 -17.31 4.70
CA CYS A 27 1.64 -18.55 4.04
C CYS A 27 1.04 -18.67 2.62
N GLN A 28 -0.17 -18.17 2.38
CA GLN A 28 -0.76 -18.12 1.05
C GLN A 28 0.01 -17.16 0.13
N CYS A 29 0.38 -15.98 0.64
CA CYS A 29 1.21 -15.03 -0.08
C CYS A 29 2.58 -15.63 -0.43
N LEU A 30 3.27 -16.28 0.53
CA LEU A 30 4.55 -16.97 0.30
C LEU A 30 4.44 -18.08 -0.77
N ALA A 31 3.34 -18.84 -0.76
CA ALA A 31 3.09 -19.86 -1.78
C ALA A 31 3.00 -19.26 -3.19
N SER A 32 2.30 -18.14 -3.36
CA SER A 32 2.17 -17.44 -4.64
C SER A 32 3.49 -16.86 -5.14
N ILE A 33 4.31 -16.34 -4.22
CA ILE A 33 5.64 -15.82 -4.53
C ILE A 33 6.57 -16.94 -4.97
N SER A 34 6.52 -18.10 -4.30
CA SER A 34 7.37 -19.27 -4.65
C SER A 34 7.05 -19.88 -6.01
N GLN A 35 5.87 -19.58 -6.57
CA GLN A 35 5.40 -20.11 -7.86
C GLN A 35 5.52 -19.12 -9.01
N GLN A 36 6.14 -17.97 -8.80
CA GLN A 36 6.33 -16.98 -9.87
C GLN A 36 7.14 -17.55 -11.04
N SER A 37 6.75 -17.24 -12.28
CA SER A 37 7.48 -17.62 -13.51
C SER A 37 8.88 -17.01 -13.55
N HIS A 38 9.05 -15.78 -13.03
CA HIS A 38 10.36 -15.19 -12.75
C HIS A 38 10.72 -15.44 -11.27
N PRO A 39 11.79 -16.20 -10.97
CA PRO A 39 12.16 -16.54 -9.61
C PRO A 39 12.48 -15.30 -8.74
N VAL A 40 11.92 -15.25 -7.56
CA VAL A 40 12.27 -14.23 -6.56
C VAL A 40 13.59 -14.62 -5.88
N HIS A 41 14.57 -13.73 -5.91
CA HIS A 41 15.92 -14.00 -5.38
C HIS A 41 15.93 -14.05 -3.84
N LYS A 42 15.17 -13.16 -3.21
CA LYS A 42 15.06 -13.05 -1.75
C LYS A 42 13.65 -12.65 -1.33
N VAL A 43 13.16 -13.24 -0.25
CA VAL A 43 11.90 -12.83 0.39
C VAL A 43 12.22 -12.24 1.75
N ILE A 44 11.75 -11.02 2.01
CA ILE A 44 11.92 -10.31 3.28
C ILE A 44 10.54 -10.17 3.91
N VAL A 45 10.28 -10.91 4.98
CA VAL A 45 9.07 -10.77 5.79
C VAL A 45 9.36 -9.82 6.94
N VAL A 46 8.58 -8.73 7.01
CA VAL A 46 8.62 -7.80 8.14
C VAL A 46 7.41 -8.07 9.03
N ASP A 47 7.67 -8.69 10.16
CA ASP A 47 6.69 -8.97 11.21
C ASP A 47 6.54 -7.76 12.15
N ASN A 48 5.40 -7.10 12.09
CA ASN A 48 5.05 -5.92 12.89
C ASN A 48 4.73 -6.27 14.36
N ALA A 49 5.57 -7.08 15.02
CA ALA A 49 5.39 -7.56 16.40
C ALA A 49 4.12 -8.41 16.58
N SER A 50 3.88 -9.38 15.69
CA SER A 50 2.77 -10.32 15.79
C SER A 50 2.81 -11.13 17.11
N ILE A 51 1.63 -11.44 17.64
CA ILE A 51 1.44 -12.24 18.87
C ILE A 51 0.84 -13.63 18.60
N ASP A 52 0.57 -13.95 17.34
CA ASP A 52 -0.05 -15.20 16.87
C ASP A 52 0.97 -16.31 16.56
N ASN A 53 2.25 -16.14 16.95
CA ASN A 53 3.35 -17.04 16.64
C ASN A 53 3.60 -17.22 15.12
N SER A 54 3.43 -16.15 14.34
CA SER A 54 3.59 -16.17 12.86
C SER A 54 4.91 -16.79 12.42
N GLU A 55 6.05 -16.40 13.03
CA GLU A 55 7.36 -16.96 12.64
C GLU A 55 7.44 -18.47 12.86
N ALA A 56 7.03 -18.95 14.04
CA ALA A 56 7.03 -20.38 14.35
C ALA A 56 6.14 -21.17 13.37
N TYR A 57 4.97 -20.64 13.05
CA TYR A 57 4.04 -21.23 12.08
C TYR A 57 4.65 -21.32 10.66
N VAL A 58 5.31 -20.25 10.20
CA VAL A 58 6.00 -20.22 8.89
C VAL A 58 7.15 -21.22 8.84
N ARG A 59 7.91 -21.40 9.96
CA ARG A 59 8.95 -22.42 10.09
C ARG A 59 8.39 -23.84 10.05
N GLU A 60 7.31 -24.09 10.79
CA GLU A 60 6.62 -25.40 10.80
C GLU A 60 6.14 -25.81 9.39
N LYS A 61 5.70 -24.83 8.58
CA LYS A 61 5.32 -25.06 7.17
C LYS A 61 6.51 -25.22 6.22
N GLY A 62 7.75 -25.14 6.71
CA GLY A 62 8.99 -25.35 5.95
C GLY A 62 9.31 -24.24 4.97
N TRP A 63 8.84 -23.00 5.20
CA TRP A 63 9.09 -21.90 4.26
C TRP A 63 10.53 -21.41 4.28
N PHE A 64 11.23 -21.50 5.41
CA PHE A 64 12.64 -21.09 5.53
C PHE A 64 13.58 -21.98 4.70
N GLU A 65 13.18 -23.23 4.45
CA GLU A 65 13.93 -24.20 3.64
C GLU A 65 13.55 -24.15 2.16
N LYS A 66 12.31 -23.74 1.85
CA LYS A 66 11.78 -23.71 0.48
C LYS A 66 12.22 -22.51 -0.32
N ILE A 67 12.41 -21.36 0.32
CA ILE A 67 12.74 -20.10 -0.32
C ILE A 67 13.82 -19.37 0.48
N ASN A 68 14.57 -18.47 -0.16
CA ASN A 68 15.55 -17.61 0.53
C ASN A 68 14.83 -16.53 1.34
N LEU A 69 14.37 -16.89 2.55
CA LEU A 69 13.53 -16.09 3.42
C LEU A 69 14.33 -15.44 4.55
N GLN A 70 14.26 -14.14 4.64
CA GLN A 70 14.73 -13.34 5.76
C GLN A 70 13.53 -12.87 6.59
N TRP A 71 13.55 -13.15 7.90
CA TRP A 71 12.54 -12.70 8.85
C TRP A 71 13.06 -11.51 9.64
N ILE A 72 12.29 -10.42 9.68
CA ILE A 72 12.58 -9.21 10.46
C ILE A 72 11.41 -8.97 11.39
N ARG A 73 11.59 -9.23 12.69
CA ARG A 73 10.59 -8.91 13.69
C ARG A 73 10.85 -7.52 14.26
N LEU A 74 9.85 -6.64 14.18
CA LEU A 74 9.91 -5.32 14.81
C LEU A 74 9.65 -5.41 16.31
N PRO A 75 10.22 -4.51 17.12
CA PRO A 75 10.02 -4.51 18.57
C PRO A 75 8.60 -4.09 18.99
N GLU A 76 7.94 -3.28 18.18
CA GLU A 76 6.55 -2.83 18.34
C GLU A 76 5.85 -2.77 16.98
N ASN A 77 4.51 -2.69 16.97
CA ASN A 77 3.77 -2.47 15.74
C ASN A 77 3.98 -1.03 15.26
N GLU A 78 4.73 -0.88 14.16
CA GLU A 78 4.96 0.41 13.48
C GLU A 78 3.96 0.67 12.33
N GLY A 79 2.92 -0.16 12.18
CA GLY A 79 1.94 -0.08 11.08
C GLY A 79 2.53 -0.50 9.73
N GLY A 80 1.70 -0.44 8.70
CA GLY A 80 2.13 -0.74 7.33
C GLY A 80 3.28 0.16 6.87
N ALA A 81 3.20 1.45 7.18
CA ALA A 81 4.24 2.43 6.83
C ALA A 81 5.62 2.08 7.41
N GLY A 82 5.68 1.68 8.69
CA GLY A 82 6.90 1.24 9.34
C GLY A 82 7.39 -0.10 8.80
N GLY A 83 6.47 -1.03 8.54
CA GLY A 83 6.79 -2.32 7.93
C GLY A 83 7.48 -2.15 6.57
N PHE A 84 6.89 -1.39 5.65
CA PHE A 84 7.49 -1.13 4.33
C PHE A 84 8.78 -0.31 4.41
N HIS A 85 8.88 0.65 5.36
CA HIS A 85 10.13 1.37 5.60
C HIS A 85 11.28 0.40 5.96
N ASN A 86 11.06 -0.48 6.92
CA ASN A 86 12.09 -1.42 7.38
C ASN A 86 12.38 -2.50 6.33
N GLY A 87 11.36 -2.98 5.61
CA GLY A 87 11.52 -3.92 4.51
C GLY A 87 12.35 -3.36 3.35
N LEU A 88 12.05 -2.15 2.89
CA LEU A 88 12.84 -1.47 1.85
C LEU A 88 14.27 -1.19 2.31
N LYS A 89 14.44 -0.76 3.57
CA LYS A 89 15.78 -0.56 4.13
C LYS A 89 16.61 -1.86 4.10
N ALA A 90 16.01 -3.00 4.44
CA ALA A 90 16.67 -4.30 4.37
C ALA A 90 16.95 -4.73 2.92
N SER A 91 16.04 -4.43 2.00
CA SER A 91 16.22 -4.72 0.57
C SER A 91 17.39 -3.97 -0.04
N LEU A 92 17.63 -2.71 0.33
CA LEU A 92 18.80 -1.94 -0.13
C LEU A 92 20.14 -2.61 0.22
N SER A 93 20.18 -3.38 1.31
CA SER A 93 21.37 -4.12 1.75
C SER A 93 21.42 -5.56 1.22
N SER A 94 20.46 -5.99 0.41
CA SER A 94 20.33 -7.39 -0.04
C SER A 94 21.15 -7.74 -1.28
N GLY A 95 21.65 -6.74 -2.01
CA GLY A 95 22.28 -6.89 -3.31
C GLY A 95 21.28 -7.00 -4.48
N CYS A 96 19.98 -7.09 -4.20
CA CYS A 96 18.95 -7.13 -5.25
C CYS A 96 18.80 -5.78 -5.95
N ARG A 97 18.51 -5.83 -7.26
CA ARG A 97 18.31 -4.65 -8.08
C ARG A 97 16.92 -4.04 -7.92
N PHE A 98 15.92 -4.86 -7.61
CA PHE A 98 14.53 -4.47 -7.48
C PHE A 98 13.94 -4.89 -6.15
N SER A 99 13.01 -4.07 -5.65
CA SER A 99 12.17 -4.34 -4.49
C SER A 99 10.72 -4.50 -4.94
N TRP A 100 10.06 -5.58 -4.52
CA TRP A 100 8.68 -5.91 -4.85
C TRP A 100 7.85 -5.95 -3.56
N LEU A 101 6.97 -4.95 -3.37
CA LEU A 101 6.27 -4.71 -2.10
C LEU A 101 4.84 -5.23 -2.14
N MET A 102 4.40 -5.89 -1.05
CA MET A 102 3.01 -6.34 -0.90
C MET A 102 2.63 -6.55 0.57
N ASP A 103 1.33 -6.48 0.83
CA ASP A 103 0.73 -6.89 2.09
C ASP A 103 0.57 -8.43 2.15
N ASP A 104 0.39 -8.98 3.35
CA ASP A 104 0.27 -10.42 3.61
C ASP A 104 -1.07 -11.04 3.20
N ASP A 105 -2.11 -10.22 2.96
CA ASP A 105 -3.46 -10.64 2.58
C ASP A 105 -3.74 -10.58 1.08
N GLY A 106 -2.71 -10.27 0.28
CA GLY A 106 -2.77 -10.29 -1.17
C GLY A 106 -1.81 -11.32 -1.78
N TYR A 107 -2.03 -11.65 -3.05
CA TYR A 107 -1.16 -12.58 -3.77
C TYR A 107 -1.08 -12.25 -5.27
N PRO A 108 0.12 -12.37 -5.87
CA PRO A 108 0.32 -12.17 -7.30
C PRO A 108 -0.16 -13.35 -8.15
N GLU A 109 -0.61 -13.09 -9.38
CA GLU A 109 -0.74 -14.11 -10.42
C GLU A 109 0.64 -14.68 -10.79
N LYS A 110 0.70 -15.91 -11.27
CA LYS A 110 1.95 -16.66 -11.50
C LYS A 110 2.98 -15.92 -12.37
N ASP A 111 2.55 -15.13 -13.35
CA ASP A 111 3.40 -14.38 -14.27
C ASP A 111 3.45 -12.86 -13.96
N CYS A 112 2.93 -12.47 -12.79
CA CYS A 112 2.82 -11.07 -12.40
C CYS A 112 4.19 -10.37 -12.37
N LEU A 113 5.17 -10.95 -11.70
CA LEU A 113 6.51 -10.37 -11.58
C LEU A 113 7.22 -10.28 -12.93
N GLU A 114 7.14 -11.32 -13.76
CA GLU A 114 7.71 -11.33 -15.10
C GLU A 114 7.16 -10.18 -15.97
N LYS A 115 5.82 -10.02 -15.99
CA LYS A 115 5.17 -8.94 -16.72
C LYS A 115 5.56 -7.54 -16.21
N LEU A 116 5.79 -7.39 -14.89
CA LEU A 116 6.31 -6.15 -14.34
C LEU A 116 7.76 -5.91 -14.78
N LEU A 117 8.63 -6.92 -14.69
CA LEU A 117 10.04 -6.81 -15.07
C LEU A 117 10.25 -6.52 -16.57
N ASP A 118 9.37 -7.02 -17.43
CA ASP A 118 9.39 -6.71 -18.87
C ASP A 118 9.00 -5.26 -19.18
N ASN A 119 8.34 -4.58 -18.26
CA ASN A 119 7.80 -3.23 -18.45
C ASN A 119 8.49 -2.16 -17.63
N ILE A 120 9.34 -2.51 -16.64
CA ILE A 120 10.00 -1.52 -15.77
C ILE A 120 11.23 -0.92 -16.43
N THR A 121 11.39 0.39 -16.27
CA THR A 121 12.65 1.10 -16.51
C THR A 121 13.32 1.49 -15.20
N THR A 122 14.54 2.03 -15.24
CA THR A 122 15.37 2.22 -14.04
C THR A 122 14.83 3.25 -13.03
N ASP A 123 14.02 4.22 -13.49
CA ASP A 123 13.57 5.36 -12.66
C ASP A 123 12.05 5.40 -12.50
N GLU A 124 11.44 4.24 -12.34
CA GLU A 124 9.99 4.11 -12.26
C GLU A 124 9.53 3.37 -11.02
N ILE A 125 8.27 3.61 -10.65
CA ILE A 125 7.48 2.76 -9.77
C ILE A 125 6.34 2.19 -10.59
N ILE A 126 6.26 0.89 -10.70
CA ILE A 126 5.17 0.24 -11.41
C ILE A 126 4.47 -0.76 -10.50
N GLY A 127 3.23 -1.06 -10.84
CA GLY A 127 2.45 -2.07 -10.13
C GLY A 127 1.49 -2.80 -11.06
N PRO A 128 0.93 -3.92 -10.61
CA PRO A 128 -0.10 -4.64 -11.33
C PRO A 128 -1.46 -3.95 -11.18
N ILE A 129 -2.42 -4.37 -12.00
CA ILE A 129 -3.82 -4.13 -11.67
C ILE A 129 -4.21 -5.00 -10.47
N VAL A 130 -4.91 -4.40 -9.49
CA VAL A 130 -5.28 -5.10 -8.25
C VAL A 130 -6.75 -5.48 -8.28
N LEU A 131 -6.99 -6.79 -8.32
CA LEU A 131 -8.30 -7.41 -8.51
C LEU A 131 -8.84 -7.96 -7.19
N ASN A 132 -10.16 -8.00 -7.06
CA ASN A 132 -10.83 -8.56 -5.90
C ASN A 132 -10.66 -10.09 -5.85
N THR A 133 -10.27 -10.63 -4.70
CA THR A 133 -10.07 -12.07 -4.50
C THR A 133 -11.34 -12.91 -4.69
N THR A 134 -12.53 -12.32 -4.48
CA THR A 134 -13.83 -13.01 -4.62
C THR A 134 -14.45 -12.86 -5.99
N ASP A 135 -14.11 -11.80 -6.72
CA ASP A 135 -14.53 -11.55 -8.10
C ASP A 135 -13.42 -10.84 -8.86
N ALA A 136 -12.68 -11.60 -9.65
CA ALA A 136 -11.53 -11.10 -10.43
C ALA A 136 -11.92 -10.14 -11.58
N SER A 137 -13.20 -9.92 -11.87
CA SER A 137 -13.65 -8.88 -12.79
C SER A 137 -13.66 -7.50 -12.15
N GLU A 138 -13.80 -7.44 -10.81
CA GLU A 138 -13.81 -6.21 -10.03
C GLU A 138 -12.42 -5.81 -9.55
N LEU A 139 -12.20 -4.51 -9.40
CA LEU A 139 -11.03 -3.98 -8.71
C LEU A 139 -11.20 -4.09 -7.19
N SER A 140 -10.13 -4.44 -6.47
CA SER A 140 -10.10 -4.35 -5.00
C SER A 140 -10.25 -2.91 -4.53
N PHE A 141 -9.70 -1.98 -5.29
CA PHE A 141 -9.71 -0.55 -5.04
C PHE A 141 -10.25 0.19 -6.25
N ALA A 142 -11.53 0.56 -6.20
CA ALA A 142 -12.10 1.43 -7.22
C ALA A 142 -11.40 2.80 -7.20
N PHE A 143 -11.07 3.35 -8.35
CA PHE A 143 -10.44 4.66 -8.42
C PHE A 143 -11.12 5.62 -9.38
N ARG A 144 -10.98 6.91 -9.09
CA ARG A 144 -11.50 7.96 -9.97
C ARG A 144 -10.46 8.29 -11.03
N LYS A 145 -10.89 8.30 -12.30
CA LYS A 145 -10.05 8.78 -13.39
C LYS A 145 -9.65 10.25 -13.14
N PRO A 146 -8.35 10.58 -13.09
CA PRO A 146 -7.88 11.93 -12.86
C PRO A 146 -8.55 12.96 -13.78
N GLY A 147 -8.93 14.12 -13.24
CA GLY A 147 -9.59 15.20 -13.98
C GLY A 147 -11.07 14.97 -14.33
N THR A 148 -11.67 13.86 -13.92
CA THR A 148 -13.07 13.51 -14.22
C THR A 148 -13.86 13.11 -12.98
N LYS A 149 -15.19 12.89 -13.16
CA LYS A 149 -16.07 12.27 -12.13
C LYS A 149 -16.18 10.74 -12.30
N LEU A 150 -15.59 10.18 -13.36
CA LEU A 150 -15.68 8.76 -13.68
C LEU A 150 -14.94 7.93 -12.63
N VAL A 151 -15.65 6.97 -12.02
CA VAL A 151 -15.11 5.97 -11.11
C VAL A 151 -15.04 4.64 -11.85
N LEU A 152 -13.89 4.02 -11.87
CA LEU A 152 -13.63 2.72 -12.48
C LEU A 152 -13.66 1.65 -11.38
N ASN A 153 -14.44 0.60 -11.58
CA ASN A 153 -14.67 -0.47 -10.62
C ASN A 153 -14.24 -1.83 -11.15
N THR A 154 -14.03 -1.97 -12.45
CA THR A 154 -13.71 -3.25 -13.10
C THR A 154 -12.43 -3.16 -13.93
N ALA A 155 -11.77 -4.32 -14.14
CA ALA A 155 -10.59 -4.42 -14.99
C ALA A 155 -10.89 -3.98 -16.43
N ASP A 156 -12.06 -4.34 -16.96
CA ASP A 156 -12.49 -3.97 -18.31
C ASP A 156 -12.66 -2.45 -18.47
N GLU A 157 -13.24 -1.78 -17.48
CA GLU A 157 -13.36 -0.32 -17.49
C GLU A 157 -11.98 0.35 -17.51
N VAL A 158 -11.01 -0.20 -16.75
CA VAL A 158 -9.64 0.29 -16.75
C VAL A 158 -8.99 0.09 -18.11
N LEU A 159 -9.10 -1.12 -18.68
CA LEU A 159 -8.53 -1.45 -19.99
C LEU A 159 -9.11 -0.57 -21.10
N LYS A 160 -10.43 -0.34 -21.11
CA LYS A 160 -11.11 0.56 -22.06
C LYS A 160 -10.66 2.02 -21.91
N CYS A 161 -10.39 2.46 -20.67
CA CYS A 161 -10.03 3.85 -20.37
C CYS A 161 -8.56 4.20 -20.62
N TYR A 162 -7.66 3.23 -20.37
CA TYR A 162 -6.21 3.47 -20.35
C TYR A 162 -5.41 2.58 -21.31
N GLY A 163 -6.03 1.52 -21.87
CA GLY A 163 -5.31 0.52 -22.64
C GLY A 163 -4.40 -0.35 -21.74
N PRO A 164 -3.28 -0.87 -22.26
CA PRO A 164 -2.43 -1.83 -21.54
C PRO A 164 -1.68 -1.21 -20.34
N VAL A 165 -1.52 0.13 -20.29
CA VAL A 165 -0.75 0.83 -19.26
C VAL A 165 -1.51 2.06 -18.75
N CYS A 166 -1.70 2.13 -17.44
CA CYS A 166 -2.28 3.30 -16.78
C CYS A 166 -1.16 4.24 -16.30
N ASN A 167 -0.91 5.30 -17.05
CA ASN A 167 0.07 6.32 -16.65
C ASN A 167 -0.46 7.17 -15.49
N ASN A 168 0.42 7.48 -14.53
CA ASN A 168 0.12 8.27 -13.33
C ASN A 168 -0.89 7.64 -12.36
N VAL A 169 -1.17 6.37 -12.49
CA VAL A 169 -2.03 5.57 -11.60
C VAL A 169 -1.21 4.41 -11.04
N LEU A 170 -1.35 4.16 -9.76
CA LEU A 170 -0.76 3.02 -9.05
C LEU A 170 -1.70 2.62 -7.92
N PHE A 171 -1.78 1.31 -7.66
CA PHE A 171 -2.38 0.73 -6.45
C PHE A 171 -1.22 0.36 -5.51
N PRO A 172 -0.78 1.30 -4.66
CA PRO A 172 0.50 1.17 -3.98
C PRO A 172 0.52 0.04 -2.97
N PHE A 173 1.71 -0.54 -2.86
CA PHE A 173 2.13 -1.64 -2.01
C PHE A 173 1.36 -2.96 -2.19
N ASN A 174 0.60 -3.09 -3.25
CA ASN A 174 -0.05 -4.33 -3.67
C ASN A 174 0.63 -4.88 -4.94
N GLY A 175 1.80 -5.51 -4.76
CA GLY A 175 2.64 -5.96 -5.88
C GLY A 175 3.44 -4.83 -6.53
N THR A 176 3.73 -3.75 -5.83
CA THR A 176 4.49 -2.60 -6.35
C THR A 176 5.95 -2.93 -6.53
N LEU A 177 6.48 -2.74 -7.75
CA LEU A 177 7.87 -2.97 -8.12
C LEU A 177 8.61 -1.64 -8.34
N LEU A 178 9.79 -1.51 -7.75
CA LEU A 178 10.67 -0.35 -7.92
C LEU A 178 12.14 -0.74 -7.84
N SER A 179 13.01 0.01 -8.51
CA SER A 179 14.45 -0.24 -8.46
C SER A 179 15.08 0.34 -7.19
N VAL A 180 16.22 -0.20 -6.78
CA VAL A 180 17.04 0.36 -5.70
C VAL A 180 17.37 1.82 -5.98
N ASN A 181 17.75 2.18 -7.21
CA ASN A 181 18.04 3.57 -7.61
C ASN A 181 16.83 4.49 -7.36
N THR A 182 15.61 4.00 -7.63
CA THR A 182 14.39 4.75 -7.34
C THR A 182 14.25 5.00 -5.84
N VAL A 183 14.49 3.97 -5.00
CA VAL A 183 14.43 4.12 -3.53
C VAL A 183 15.49 5.11 -3.04
N GLU A 184 16.72 5.05 -3.55
CA GLU A 184 17.78 5.99 -3.19
C GLU A 184 17.43 7.43 -3.57
N LYS A 185 16.81 7.62 -4.74
CA LYS A 185 16.37 8.94 -5.24
C LYS A 185 15.25 9.56 -4.42
N ILE A 186 14.21 8.78 -4.08
CA ILE A 186 13.01 9.31 -3.41
C ILE A 186 13.00 9.09 -1.90
N GLY A 187 13.90 8.25 -1.38
CA GLY A 187 13.98 7.85 0.04
C GLY A 187 12.99 6.77 0.42
N LEU A 188 13.05 6.34 1.68
CA LEU A 188 12.15 5.33 2.25
C LEU A 188 10.75 5.91 2.56
N PRO A 189 9.69 5.05 2.64
CA PRO A 189 8.37 5.47 3.14
C PRO A 189 8.46 6.15 4.51
N LYS A 190 7.60 7.10 4.78
CA LYS A 190 7.54 7.81 6.07
C LYS A 190 6.89 6.93 7.13
N LYS A 191 7.70 6.24 7.93
CA LYS A 191 7.22 5.31 8.97
C LYS A 191 6.31 5.96 10.01
N GLU A 192 6.50 7.25 10.28
CA GLU A 192 5.69 8.02 11.23
C GLU A 192 4.22 8.16 10.81
N TYR A 193 3.88 7.87 9.56
CA TYR A 193 2.48 7.84 9.10
C TYR A 193 1.68 6.69 9.70
N PHE A 194 2.34 5.63 10.09
CA PHE A 194 1.78 4.42 10.69
C PHE A 194 0.88 3.65 9.73
N ILE A 195 -0.27 4.19 9.36
CA ILE A 195 -1.24 3.58 8.45
C ILE A 195 -2.03 4.66 7.72
N TRP A 196 -2.41 4.40 6.47
CA TRP A 196 -3.24 5.25 5.62
C TRP A 196 -2.62 6.60 5.24
N GLY A 197 -2.39 6.78 3.98
CA GLY A 197 -1.84 8.00 3.40
C GLY A 197 -0.33 7.97 3.20
N ASP A 198 0.37 7.00 3.75
CA ASP A 198 1.79 6.71 3.53
C ASP A 198 2.07 6.32 2.08
N GLU A 199 1.29 5.41 1.51
CA GLU A 199 1.34 5.00 0.11
C GLU A 199 1.07 6.19 -0.83
N THR A 200 0.06 7.01 -0.49
CA THR A 200 -0.26 8.22 -1.24
C THR A 200 0.91 9.20 -1.17
N GLU A 201 1.49 9.40 0.01
CA GLU A 201 2.66 10.25 0.21
C GLU A 201 3.83 9.78 -0.66
N TYR A 202 4.13 8.47 -0.61
CA TYR A 202 5.24 7.90 -1.36
C TYR A 202 5.08 8.11 -2.87
N THR A 203 3.88 7.88 -3.39
CA THR A 203 3.54 8.11 -4.79
C THR A 203 3.62 9.60 -5.19
N LEU A 204 3.12 10.51 -4.34
CA LEU A 204 3.18 11.95 -4.60
C LEU A 204 4.62 12.47 -4.54
N ARG A 205 5.43 11.98 -3.61
CA ARG A 205 6.84 12.29 -3.50
C ARG A 205 7.62 11.80 -4.71
N ALA A 206 7.38 10.57 -5.15
CA ALA A 206 7.97 10.02 -6.36
C ALA A 206 7.72 10.94 -7.57
N LYS A 207 6.46 11.33 -7.78
CA LYS A 207 6.08 12.27 -8.86
C LYS A 207 6.77 13.63 -8.73
N LYS A 208 6.90 14.15 -7.51
CA LYS A 208 7.62 15.42 -7.25
C LYS A 208 9.10 15.33 -7.61
N PHE A 209 9.71 14.16 -7.46
CA PHE A 209 11.10 13.89 -7.88
C PHE A 209 11.21 13.50 -9.37
N GLY A 210 10.13 13.60 -10.15
CA GLY A 210 10.11 13.28 -11.58
C GLY A 210 10.17 11.77 -11.87
N THR A 211 9.87 10.93 -10.88
CA THR A 211 9.77 9.48 -11.04
C THR A 211 8.42 9.11 -11.65
N SER A 212 8.44 8.35 -12.73
CA SER A 212 7.22 7.84 -13.38
C SER A 212 6.52 6.81 -12.49
N VAL A 213 5.18 6.85 -12.51
CA VAL A 213 4.32 5.93 -11.76
C VAL A 213 3.29 5.35 -12.71
N ARG A 214 3.26 4.01 -12.86
CA ARG A 214 2.39 3.33 -13.82
C ARG A 214 1.78 2.04 -13.28
N THR A 215 0.59 1.68 -13.77
CA THR A 215 -0.01 0.36 -13.58
C THR A 215 0.05 -0.41 -14.89
N ILE A 216 0.49 -1.65 -14.83
CA ILE A 216 0.58 -2.59 -15.96
C ILE A 216 -0.66 -3.50 -15.90
N ASN A 217 -1.61 -3.30 -16.82
CA ASN A 217 -2.91 -3.99 -16.78
C ASN A 217 -2.82 -5.49 -17.11
N SER A 218 -1.75 -5.94 -17.75
CA SER A 218 -1.50 -7.37 -17.99
C SER A 218 -0.94 -8.11 -16.77
N ALA A 219 -0.28 -7.40 -15.85
CA ALA A 219 0.17 -7.94 -14.57
C ALA A 219 -0.98 -7.89 -13.56
N ARG A 220 -1.28 -9.01 -12.88
CA ARG A 220 -2.43 -9.11 -11.97
C ARG A 220 -1.98 -9.45 -10.57
N PHE A 221 -2.63 -8.80 -9.60
CA PHE A 221 -2.46 -9.05 -8.18
C PHE A 221 -3.85 -9.14 -7.55
N TYR A 222 -4.06 -10.06 -6.63
CA TYR A 222 -5.35 -10.27 -5.97
C TYR A 222 -5.26 -9.82 -4.52
N HIS A 223 -6.25 -9.05 -4.09
CA HIS A 223 -6.35 -8.52 -2.72
C HIS A 223 -7.82 -8.45 -2.30
N PRO A 224 -8.18 -8.74 -1.04
CA PRO A 224 -9.54 -8.59 -0.57
C PRO A 224 -10.06 -7.16 -0.78
N ARG A 225 -11.30 -7.04 -1.22
CA ARG A 225 -11.92 -5.72 -1.39
C ARG A 225 -12.08 -5.05 -0.02
N SER A 226 -11.55 -3.85 0.12
CA SER A 226 -11.76 -3.06 1.32
C SER A 226 -13.25 -2.71 1.46
N ALA A 227 -13.87 -3.15 2.54
CA ALA A 227 -15.28 -2.90 2.85
C ALA A 227 -15.54 -1.47 3.38
N GLY A 228 -14.78 -0.48 2.93
CA GLY A 228 -14.98 0.91 3.32
C GLY A 228 -16.39 1.38 2.99
N ILE A 229 -17.17 1.73 4.03
CA ILE A 229 -18.53 2.28 3.84
C ILE A 229 -18.41 3.67 3.25
N CYS A 230 -18.67 3.74 1.94
CA CYS A 230 -18.71 4.98 1.21
C CYS A 230 -20.07 5.65 1.38
N THR A 231 -20.13 6.72 2.17
CA THR A 231 -21.38 7.44 2.48
C THR A 231 -21.55 8.65 1.56
N PRO A 232 -22.70 8.79 0.88
CA PRO A 232 -23.01 10.00 0.13
C PRO A 232 -23.21 11.20 1.08
N MET A 233 -22.76 12.38 0.64
CA MET A 233 -22.92 13.66 1.34
C MET A 233 -23.22 14.78 0.36
N PHE A 234 -23.65 15.95 0.87
CA PHE A 234 -24.08 17.08 0.01
C PHE A 234 -25.09 16.64 -1.04
N PHE A 235 -26.21 16.03 -0.60
CA PHE A 235 -27.28 15.53 -1.48
C PHE A 235 -26.80 14.55 -2.58
N GLY A 236 -25.77 13.74 -2.27
CA GLY A 236 -25.21 12.77 -3.22
C GLY A 236 -24.13 13.30 -4.15
N LEU A 237 -23.83 14.60 -4.13
CA LEU A 237 -22.81 15.22 -4.99
C LEU A 237 -21.38 14.75 -4.67
N MET A 238 -21.13 14.33 -3.42
CA MET A 238 -19.84 13.84 -2.97
C MET A 238 -20.04 12.55 -2.16
N LYS A 239 -18.95 11.80 -2.03
CA LYS A 239 -18.89 10.60 -1.17
C LYS A 239 -17.75 10.75 -0.17
N PHE A 240 -17.93 10.19 1.02
CA PHE A 240 -16.91 10.12 2.07
C PHE A 240 -16.76 8.69 2.56
N THR A 241 -15.52 8.22 2.66
CA THR A 241 -15.20 6.91 3.23
C THR A 241 -14.67 7.12 4.64
N ASP A 242 -15.39 6.61 5.63
CA ASP A 242 -14.95 6.64 7.02
C ASP A 242 -13.94 5.52 7.30
N GLY A 243 -12.96 5.78 8.14
CA GLY A 243 -11.91 4.83 8.51
C GLY A 243 -12.37 3.62 9.32
N GLY A 244 -13.59 3.62 9.83
CA GLY A 244 -14.19 2.51 10.59
C GLY A 244 -13.70 2.40 12.05
N SER A 245 -12.44 2.69 12.36
CA SER A 245 -11.90 2.73 13.74
C SER A 245 -11.33 4.10 14.07
N ASP A 246 -11.18 4.38 15.38
CA ASP A 246 -10.64 5.66 15.85
C ASP A 246 -9.21 5.88 15.37
N LEU A 247 -8.37 4.84 15.43
CA LEU A 247 -7.01 4.87 14.92
C LEU A 247 -6.96 5.21 13.41
N LYS A 248 -7.74 4.47 12.61
CA LYS A 248 -7.76 4.69 11.15
C LYS A 248 -8.31 6.07 10.80
N ARG A 249 -9.34 6.54 11.50
CA ARG A 249 -9.93 7.88 11.32
C ARG A 249 -8.94 8.99 11.66
N TYR A 250 -8.24 8.85 12.78
CA TYR A 250 -7.20 9.78 13.19
C TYR A 250 -6.06 9.86 12.16
N CYS A 251 -5.49 8.70 11.80
CA CYS A 251 -4.42 8.64 10.80
C CYS A 251 -4.88 9.16 9.43
N PHE A 252 -6.10 8.82 9.00
CA PHE A 252 -6.68 9.31 7.75
C PHE A 252 -6.71 10.83 7.68
N VAL A 253 -7.23 11.50 8.71
CA VAL A 253 -7.31 12.97 8.71
C VAL A 253 -5.92 13.59 8.78
N ARG A 254 -5.06 13.16 9.70
CA ARG A 254 -3.71 13.68 9.89
C ARG A 254 -2.86 13.55 8.62
N ASN A 255 -2.79 12.34 8.07
CA ASN A 255 -1.89 12.02 6.98
C ASN A 255 -2.36 12.61 5.65
N ASN A 256 -3.67 12.52 5.33
CA ASN A 256 -4.18 13.11 4.09
C ASN A 256 -4.11 14.63 4.10
N LEU A 257 -4.39 15.28 5.23
CA LEU A 257 -4.20 16.72 5.35
C LEU A 257 -2.73 17.10 5.15
N ARG A 258 -1.80 16.33 5.72
CA ARG A 258 -0.35 16.55 5.54
C ARG A 258 0.05 16.39 4.07
N ASN A 259 -0.44 15.34 3.40
CA ASN A 259 -0.19 15.13 1.98
C ASN A 259 -0.73 16.27 1.12
N MET A 260 -1.92 16.79 1.44
CA MET A 260 -2.49 17.90 0.71
C MET A 260 -1.69 19.19 0.91
N LEU A 261 -1.26 19.48 2.14
CA LEU A 261 -0.41 20.66 2.42
C LEU A 261 0.95 20.57 1.72
N ASP A 262 1.58 19.39 1.68
CA ASP A 262 2.92 19.22 1.11
C ASP A 262 2.91 19.14 -0.44
N TYR A 263 1.79 18.66 -1.06
CA TYR A 263 1.77 18.30 -2.48
C TYR A 263 0.62 18.93 -3.29
N SER A 264 -0.45 19.40 -2.65
CA SER A 264 -1.65 19.85 -3.37
C SER A 264 -2.02 21.32 -3.14
N GLY A 265 -1.44 21.96 -2.14
CA GLY A 265 -1.64 23.35 -1.79
C GLY A 265 -2.80 23.61 -0.81
N LEU A 266 -2.82 24.86 -0.30
CA LEU A 266 -3.69 25.26 0.81
C LEU A 266 -5.19 25.13 0.48
N PHE A 267 -5.62 25.52 -0.73
CA PHE A 267 -7.02 25.46 -1.12
C PHE A 267 -7.61 24.05 -1.04
N ARG A 268 -6.89 23.04 -1.57
CA ARG A 268 -7.32 21.64 -1.49
C ARG A 268 -7.31 21.12 -0.06
N SER A 269 -6.38 21.57 0.76
CA SER A 269 -6.29 21.23 2.19
C SER A 269 -7.51 21.74 2.95
N LEU A 270 -7.91 23.00 2.72
CA LEU A 270 -9.11 23.59 3.33
C LEU A 270 -10.40 22.91 2.86
N ALA A 271 -10.50 22.59 1.57
CA ALA A 271 -11.64 21.84 1.03
C ALA A 271 -11.76 20.44 1.66
N PHE A 272 -10.63 19.76 1.87
CA PHE A 272 -10.60 18.47 2.57
C PHE A 272 -11.09 18.62 4.02
N LEU A 273 -10.60 19.60 4.77
CA LEU A 273 -11.05 19.85 6.13
C LEU A 273 -12.54 20.16 6.19
N ALA A 274 -13.03 21.05 5.32
CA ALA A 274 -14.45 21.37 5.22
C ALA A 274 -15.30 20.11 4.99
N LYS A 275 -14.83 19.21 4.10
CA LYS A 275 -15.48 17.92 3.83
C LYS A 275 -15.51 17.01 5.06
N VAL A 276 -14.40 16.88 5.78
CA VAL A 276 -14.27 16.03 6.99
C VAL A 276 -15.19 16.56 8.09
N PHE A 277 -15.13 17.87 8.39
CA PHE A 277 -15.93 18.48 9.45
C PHE A 277 -17.42 18.48 9.12
N TRP A 278 -17.78 18.75 7.87
CA TRP A 278 -19.18 18.63 7.42
C TRP A 278 -19.72 17.22 7.64
N PHE A 279 -18.92 16.20 7.31
CA PHE A 279 -19.34 14.80 7.43
C PHE A 279 -19.70 14.45 8.88
N TYR A 280 -18.82 14.76 9.84
CA TYR A 280 -19.03 14.42 11.25
C TYR A 280 -19.95 15.39 12.00
N SER A 281 -20.27 16.55 11.43
CA SER A 281 -21.20 17.52 12.03
C SER A 281 -22.62 17.39 11.47
N PHE A 282 -22.81 17.07 10.19
CA PHE A 282 -24.10 17.14 9.50
C PHE A 282 -24.52 15.85 8.80
N THR A 283 -23.61 15.12 8.15
CA THR A 283 -23.97 13.90 7.38
C THR A 283 -24.13 12.68 8.29
N LYS A 284 -23.17 12.44 9.16
CA LYS A 284 -23.19 11.44 10.24
C LYS A 284 -22.73 12.09 11.53
N PRO A 285 -23.59 12.88 12.21
CA PRO A 285 -23.23 13.61 13.40
C PRO A 285 -22.69 12.70 14.50
N ASN A 286 -21.44 12.95 14.90
CA ASN A 286 -20.79 12.18 15.95
C ASN A 286 -19.68 13.01 16.60
N ILE A 287 -19.90 13.45 17.83
CA ILE A 287 -18.98 14.34 18.55
C ILE A 287 -17.63 13.67 18.84
N ARG A 288 -17.58 12.34 19.07
CA ARG A 288 -16.34 11.59 19.28
C ARG A 288 -15.51 11.60 17.99
N ASN A 289 -16.12 11.30 16.85
CA ASN A 289 -15.44 11.28 15.56
C ASN A 289 -14.98 12.67 15.15
N LEU A 290 -15.77 13.69 15.44
CA LEU A 290 -15.38 15.10 15.21
C LEU A 290 -14.17 15.49 16.07
N LYS A 291 -14.14 15.11 17.37
CA LYS A 291 -12.96 15.33 18.22
C LYS A 291 -11.71 14.64 17.70
N ILE A 292 -11.83 13.40 17.20
CA ILE A 292 -10.71 12.66 16.59
C ILE A 292 -10.22 13.36 15.33
N ALA A 293 -11.12 13.85 14.49
CA ALA A 293 -10.77 14.63 13.29
C ALA A 293 -10.05 15.94 13.65
N LEU A 294 -10.50 16.65 14.70
CA LEU A 294 -9.84 17.84 15.22
C LEU A 294 -8.43 17.53 15.75
N LEU A 295 -8.26 16.43 16.50
CA LEU A 295 -6.96 15.99 16.99
C LEU A 295 -6.01 15.67 15.82
N GLY A 296 -6.49 14.92 14.82
CA GLY A 296 -5.70 14.63 13.61
C GLY A 296 -5.31 15.90 12.85
N THR A 297 -6.22 16.90 12.77
CA THR A 297 -5.92 18.21 12.16
C THR A 297 -4.86 18.96 12.96
N TYR A 298 -5.03 19.05 14.29
CA TYR A 298 -4.06 19.70 15.18
C TYR A 298 -2.67 19.07 15.03
N ASP A 299 -2.56 17.73 15.14
CA ASP A 299 -1.30 17.04 15.07
C ASP A 299 -0.66 17.13 13.66
N CYS A 300 -1.46 17.21 12.60
CA CYS A 300 -0.96 17.51 11.26
C CYS A 300 -0.26 18.88 11.19
N LEU A 301 -0.90 19.92 11.75
CA LEU A 301 -0.36 21.30 11.72
C LEU A 301 0.92 21.43 12.54
N PHE A 302 0.99 20.78 13.70
CA PHE A 302 2.15 20.78 14.58
C PHE A 302 3.15 19.66 14.30
N ARG A 303 2.94 18.88 13.22
CA ARG A 303 3.80 17.75 12.81
C ARG A 303 4.01 16.70 13.91
N ASN A 304 2.99 16.49 14.73
CA ASN A 304 3.00 15.45 15.76
C ASN A 304 2.50 14.11 15.15
N PHE A 305 3.40 13.17 15.01
CA PHE A 305 3.09 11.84 14.46
C PHE A 305 3.11 10.73 15.52
N SER A 306 3.18 11.04 16.82
CA SER A 306 3.29 10.03 17.89
C SER A 306 1.95 9.62 18.50
N ARG A 307 0.92 10.49 18.48
CA ARG A 307 -0.37 10.28 19.17
C ARG A 307 -1.18 9.07 18.67
N HIS A 308 -0.88 8.51 17.50
CA HIS A 308 -1.56 7.27 17.06
C HIS A 308 -1.40 6.15 18.09
N LYS A 309 -0.34 6.15 18.90
CA LYS A 309 -0.09 5.17 19.97
C LYS A 309 -1.22 5.17 21.03
N ASP A 310 -1.84 6.32 21.31
CA ASP A 310 -2.95 6.44 22.28
C ASP A 310 -4.20 5.67 21.80
N PHE A 311 -4.34 5.48 20.48
CA PHE A 311 -5.46 4.75 19.89
C PHE A 311 -5.20 3.24 19.76
N ILE A 312 -3.94 2.79 19.84
CA ILE A 312 -3.58 1.36 19.82
C ILE A 312 -3.84 0.75 21.18
N THR A 313 -3.52 1.45 22.27
CA THR A 313 -3.62 0.96 23.65
C THR A 313 -5.04 1.02 24.24
N SER A 314 -6.00 1.64 23.53
CA SER A 314 -7.38 1.77 24.01
C SER A 314 -8.15 0.43 23.89
N PRO A 315 -8.81 -0.06 24.96
CA PRO A 315 -9.53 -1.36 24.98
C PRO A 315 -10.61 -1.51 23.90
N SER A 316 -11.16 -0.40 23.38
CA SER A 316 -12.17 -0.41 22.32
C SER A 316 -11.65 -0.87 20.94
N ASN A 317 -10.33 -0.97 20.74
CA ASN A 317 -9.72 -1.36 19.46
C ASN A 317 -9.28 -2.82 19.43
N THR A 318 -9.15 -3.49 20.57
CA THR A 318 -8.68 -4.89 20.64
C THR A 318 -9.73 -5.88 20.12
N ILE A 319 -11.03 -5.53 20.14
CA ILE A 319 -12.12 -6.44 19.74
C ILE A 319 -12.42 -6.41 18.22
N LYS A 320 -11.96 -5.39 17.47
CA LYS A 320 -12.28 -5.23 16.03
C LYS A 320 -11.12 -5.52 15.08
N ALA A 321 -9.99 -6.02 15.57
CA ALA A 321 -8.87 -6.44 14.73
C ALA A 321 -9.01 -7.89 14.21
N HIS A 322 -10.09 -8.59 14.58
CA HIS A 322 -10.33 -10.01 14.28
C HIS A 322 -11.59 -10.28 13.43
N THR A 323 -12.15 -9.24 12.76
CA THR A 323 -13.23 -9.48 11.78
C THR A 323 -12.97 -8.79 10.47
#